data_7036f89607bdba50659179c56e530a29
#
_entry.id   7036f89607bdba50659179c56e530a29
#
_cell.length_a   1.000
_cell.length_b   1.000
_cell.length_c   1.000
_cell.angle_alpha   90.00
_cell.angle_beta   90.00
_cell.angle_gamma   90.00
#
_symmetry.space_group_name_H-M   'P 1'
#
loop_
_entity.id
_entity.type
_entity.pdbx_description
1 polymer ?
#
loop_
_entity_poly.entity_id
_entity_poly.type
_entity_poly.pdbx_seq_one_letter_code
_entity_poly.pdbx_strand_id
1 'polypeptide(L)'
;MKRVLTILLCCLMAFGLSGCGKSKVEDAKKNLQESYEKYGFIEKETVDVLVAKFNTEVVDHSSLNVASTDYLTKENNQYWYGLLEGVSLVVVPEKYTGDQATDIVDYMLIFVNKTSKYNDEALTYTKKLIKANYNKTTDTEIDTLLKEAKDKSSSGKTAYNGKGISVGYLDKDDYYQYQVLRFYKW
;
A
#
# COMPACT_ATOMS: atom_id res chain seq x y z
N MET A 1 12.45 -9.59 -12.05
CA MET A 1 13.80 -8.99 -11.99
C MET A 1 13.84 -7.53 -12.44
N LYS A 2 13.39 -7.15 -13.65
CA LYS A 2 13.47 -5.74 -14.13
C LYS A 2 12.72 -4.71 -13.28
N ARG A 3 11.52 -5.01 -12.76
CA ARG A 3 10.70 -4.08 -11.95
C ARG A 3 11.27 -3.81 -10.56
N VAL A 4 11.87 -4.81 -9.95
CA VAL A 4 12.54 -4.68 -8.63
C VAL A 4 13.77 -3.80 -8.75
N LEU A 5 14.52 -3.92 -9.86
CA LEU A 5 15.65 -3.05 -10.15
C LEU A 5 15.23 -1.58 -10.32
N THR A 6 14.05 -1.35 -10.91
CA THR A 6 13.48 0.00 -11.09
C THR A 6 13.10 0.64 -9.76
N ILE A 7 12.53 -0.11 -8.82
CA ILE A 7 12.18 0.39 -7.48
C ILE A 7 13.46 0.68 -6.68
N LEU A 8 14.47 -0.17 -6.77
CA LEU A 8 15.77 0.07 -6.15
C LEU A 8 16.45 1.33 -6.75
N LEU A 9 16.33 1.54 -8.05
CA LEU A 9 16.85 2.72 -8.75
C LEU A 9 16.10 4.00 -8.34
N CYS A 10 14.79 3.94 -8.11
CA CYS A 10 14.01 5.06 -7.60
C CYS A 10 14.39 5.41 -6.15
N CYS A 11 14.66 4.41 -5.30
CA CYS A 11 15.19 4.64 -3.95
C CYS A 11 16.58 5.28 -3.98
N LEU A 12 17.44 4.88 -4.93
CA LEU A 12 18.79 5.44 -5.09
C LEU A 12 18.78 6.87 -5.65
N MET A 13 17.80 7.24 -6.47
CA MET A 13 17.70 8.61 -7.00
C MET A 13 17.11 9.61 -6.00
N ALA A 14 16.44 9.16 -4.94
CA ALA A 14 15.97 10.03 -3.86
C ALA A 14 17.11 10.50 -2.93
N PHE A 15 18.24 9.83 -2.93
CA PHE A 15 19.46 10.21 -2.20
C PHE A 15 20.50 10.71 -3.20
N GLY A 16 20.55 12.00 -3.42
CA GLY A 16 21.39 12.70 -4.38
C GLY A 16 22.73 12.02 -4.69
N LEU A 17 22.95 11.70 -5.94
CA LEU A 17 24.17 11.16 -6.51
C LEU A 17 25.33 12.16 -6.37
N SER A 18 26.07 12.08 -5.28
CA SER A 18 27.41 12.64 -5.23
C SER A 18 28.30 11.70 -4.38
N GLY A 19 29.10 10.90 -5.10
CA GLY A 19 30.34 10.25 -4.62
C GLY A 19 30.18 9.01 -3.71
N CYS A 20 30.74 7.88 -4.16
CA CYS A 20 30.95 6.58 -3.51
C CYS A 20 29.80 5.56 -3.59
N GLY A 21 29.79 4.77 -4.68
CA GLY A 21 28.66 3.90 -5.05
C GLY A 21 28.51 2.58 -4.29
N LYS A 22 29.51 2.06 -3.56
CA LYS A 22 29.41 0.74 -2.90
C LYS A 22 28.85 0.80 -1.47
N SER A 23 29.27 1.74 -0.65
CA SER A 23 28.81 1.86 0.73
C SER A 23 27.32 2.22 0.83
N LYS A 24 26.81 3.09 -0.04
CA LYS A 24 25.40 3.50 -0.03
C LYS A 24 24.44 2.38 -0.41
N VAL A 25 24.84 1.46 -1.29
CA VAL A 25 24.02 0.28 -1.65
C VAL A 25 23.97 -0.72 -0.49
N GLU A 26 25.07 -0.92 0.22
CA GLU A 26 25.12 -1.77 1.40
C GLU A 26 24.33 -1.19 2.57
N ASP A 27 24.44 0.13 2.80
CA ASP A 27 23.65 0.82 3.81
C ASP A 27 22.14 0.77 3.49
N ALA A 28 21.76 0.92 2.22
CA ALA A 28 20.36 0.79 1.79
C ALA A 28 19.85 -0.64 1.99
N LYS A 29 20.64 -1.66 1.69
CA LYS A 29 20.30 -3.07 1.95
C LYS A 29 20.14 -3.36 3.43
N LYS A 30 21.05 -2.86 4.25
CA LYS A 30 21.00 -3.00 5.70
C LYS A 30 19.76 -2.33 6.29
N ASN A 31 19.47 -1.09 5.90
CA ASN A 31 18.28 -0.37 6.32
C ASN A 31 17.00 -1.08 5.90
N LEU A 32 16.97 -1.67 4.71
CA LEU A 32 15.85 -2.45 4.22
C LEU A 32 15.68 -3.74 5.04
N GLN A 33 16.78 -4.45 5.34
CA GLN A 33 16.76 -5.66 6.17
C GLN A 33 16.27 -5.36 7.60
N GLU A 34 16.79 -4.30 8.23
CA GLU A 34 16.36 -3.84 9.56
C GLU A 34 14.87 -3.48 9.56
N SER A 35 14.37 -2.92 8.47
CA SER A 35 12.97 -2.60 8.28
C SER A 35 12.09 -3.84 8.20
N TYR A 36 12.52 -4.85 7.46
CA TYR A 36 11.82 -6.13 7.40
C TYR A 36 11.77 -6.81 8.77
N GLU A 37 12.86 -6.79 9.53
CA GLU A 37 12.90 -7.37 10.87
C GLU A 37 12.00 -6.61 11.85
N LYS A 38 11.93 -5.30 11.71
CA LYS A 38 11.13 -4.45 12.59
C LYS A 38 9.63 -4.48 12.30
N TYR A 39 9.23 -4.43 11.02
CA TYR A 39 7.84 -4.27 10.62
C TYR A 39 7.18 -5.56 10.11
N GLY A 40 7.92 -6.64 10.06
CA GLY A 40 7.49 -7.95 9.58
C GLY A 40 7.71 -8.12 8.08
N PHE A 41 7.80 -9.38 7.67
CA PHE A 41 7.90 -9.77 6.28
C PHE A 41 6.54 -9.64 5.61
N ILE A 42 6.55 -9.05 4.43
CA ILE A 42 5.45 -9.21 3.49
C ILE A 42 5.81 -10.38 2.60
N GLU A 43 5.22 -11.54 2.86
CA GLU A 43 5.30 -12.68 1.96
C GLU A 43 4.52 -12.38 0.68
N LYS A 44 4.88 -13.05 -0.41
CA LYS A 44 4.05 -13.03 -1.62
C LYS A 44 2.72 -13.69 -1.27
N GLU A 45 1.65 -12.92 -1.35
CA GLU A 45 0.31 -13.37 -1.02
C GLU A 45 -0.62 -13.19 -2.20
N THR A 46 -1.57 -14.10 -2.30
CA THR A 46 -2.65 -14.02 -3.27
C THR A 46 -3.68 -12.97 -2.86
N VAL A 47 -4.47 -12.54 -3.82
CA VAL A 47 -5.49 -11.51 -3.62
C VAL A 47 -6.49 -11.91 -2.53
N ASP A 48 -6.97 -13.13 -2.55
CA ASP A 48 -7.93 -13.67 -1.57
C ASP A 48 -7.37 -13.70 -0.14
N VAL A 49 -6.12 -14.13 0.04
CA VAL A 49 -5.44 -14.16 1.35
C VAL A 49 -5.30 -12.75 1.91
N LEU A 50 -4.92 -11.80 1.07
CA LEU A 50 -4.72 -10.43 1.52
C LEU A 50 -6.02 -9.71 1.83
N VAL A 51 -7.07 -9.95 1.06
CA VAL A 51 -8.43 -9.45 1.35
C VAL A 51 -8.95 -10.04 2.66
N ALA A 52 -8.69 -11.33 2.93
CA ALA A 52 -9.04 -11.95 4.21
C ALA A 52 -8.31 -11.29 5.40
N LYS A 53 -7.02 -11.00 5.27
CA LYS A 53 -6.25 -10.27 6.29
C LYS A 53 -6.80 -8.86 6.52
N PHE A 54 -7.10 -8.13 5.45
CA PHE A 54 -7.73 -6.81 5.55
C PHE A 54 -9.07 -6.89 6.28
N ASN A 55 -9.92 -7.86 5.93
CA ASN A 55 -11.21 -8.07 6.57
C ASN A 55 -11.07 -8.39 8.08
N THR A 56 -10.03 -9.14 8.48
CA THR A 56 -9.73 -9.39 9.89
C THR A 56 -9.46 -8.10 10.66
N GLU A 57 -8.78 -7.13 10.04
CA GLU A 57 -8.52 -5.82 10.66
C GLU A 57 -9.77 -4.92 10.73
N VAL A 58 -10.77 -5.17 9.89
CA VAL A 58 -11.95 -4.32 9.72
C VAL A 58 -13.15 -4.82 10.51
N VAL A 59 -13.30 -6.14 10.69
CA VAL A 59 -14.53 -6.80 11.17
C VAL A 59 -15.04 -6.28 12.52
N ASP A 60 -14.15 -5.90 13.40
CA ASP A 60 -14.52 -5.40 14.75
C ASP A 60 -14.86 -3.90 14.79
N HIS A 61 -14.82 -3.22 13.64
CA HIS A 61 -15.10 -1.79 13.56
C HIS A 61 -16.54 -1.54 13.10
N SER A 62 -17.39 -1.06 14.00
CA SER A 62 -18.85 -0.97 13.79
C SER A 62 -19.30 -0.07 12.62
N SER A 63 -18.46 0.88 12.19
CA SER A 63 -18.78 1.79 11.07
C SER A 63 -18.19 1.35 9.73
N LEU A 64 -17.48 0.22 9.69
CA LEU A 64 -16.81 -0.26 8.48
C LEU A 64 -17.45 -1.56 7.98
N ASN A 65 -17.53 -1.70 6.66
CA ASN A 65 -17.93 -2.93 6.00
C ASN A 65 -16.69 -3.74 5.60
N VAL A 66 -16.78 -5.06 5.69
CA VAL A 66 -15.76 -5.95 5.13
C VAL A 66 -15.82 -5.94 3.60
N ALA A 67 -14.67 -6.16 2.94
CA ALA A 67 -14.63 -6.39 1.51
C ALA A 67 -15.31 -7.73 1.19
N SER A 68 -16.33 -7.71 0.35
CA SER A 68 -17.12 -8.88 -0.02
C SER A 68 -16.96 -9.21 -1.49
N THR A 69 -16.85 -10.50 -1.81
CA THR A 69 -16.83 -10.98 -3.21
C THR A 69 -18.08 -10.64 -3.99
N ASP A 70 -19.22 -10.41 -3.31
CA ASP A 70 -20.48 -10.00 -3.95
C ASP A 70 -20.39 -8.58 -4.55
N TYR A 71 -19.46 -7.77 -4.07
CA TYR A 71 -19.20 -6.42 -4.58
C TYR A 71 -17.93 -6.34 -5.43
N LEU A 72 -17.33 -7.49 -5.77
CA LEU A 72 -16.15 -7.54 -6.61
C LEU A 72 -16.47 -7.12 -8.03
N THR A 73 -15.76 -6.11 -8.51
CA THR A 73 -15.72 -5.74 -9.92
C THR A 73 -14.32 -6.00 -10.46
N LYS A 74 -14.22 -6.54 -11.70
CA LYS A 74 -12.94 -6.80 -12.38
C LYS A 74 -12.78 -5.77 -13.48
N GLU A 75 -12.01 -4.70 -13.22
CA GLU A 75 -11.79 -3.61 -14.16
C GLU A 75 -10.31 -3.32 -14.34
N ASN A 76 -9.89 -3.03 -15.56
CA ASN A 76 -8.50 -2.61 -15.87
C ASN A 76 -7.42 -3.56 -15.33
N ASN A 77 -7.67 -4.87 -15.33
CA ASN A 77 -6.77 -5.87 -14.73
C ASN A 77 -6.55 -5.67 -13.21
N GLN A 78 -7.57 -5.24 -12.50
CA GLN A 78 -7.57 -4.99 -11.06
C GLN A 78 -8.83 -5.57 -10.43
N TYR A 79 -8.79 -5.78 -9.11
CA TYR A 79 -9.91 -6.22 -8.31
C TYR A 79 -10.45 -5.06 -7.48
N TRP A 80 -11.73 -4.72 -7.66
CA TRP A 80 -12.40 -3.63 -6.97
C TRP A 80 -13.45 -4.16 -6.02
N TYR A 81 -13.30 -3.89 -4.74
CA TYR A 81 -14.24 -4.25 -3.69
C TYR A 81 -14.92 -2.99 -3.18
N GLY A 82 -16.24 -2.88 -3.35
CA GLY A 82 -17.02 -1.80 -2.74
C GLY A 82 -17.01 -1.95 -1.21
N LEU A 83 -16.62 -0.89 -0.49
CA LEU A 83 -16.63 -0.85 0.98
C LEU A 83 -17.79 -0.01 1.48
N LEU A 84 -17.86 1.24 1.05
CA LEU A 84 -18.94 2.19 1.31
C LEU A 84 -19.22 2.97 0.01
N GLU A 85 -20.29 3.75 -0.01
CA GLU A 85 -20.62 4.58 -1.18
C GLU A 85 -19.44 5.53 -1.52
N GLY A 86 -18.87 5.35 -2.70
CA GLY A 86 -17.71 6.10 -3.17
C GLY A 86 -16.38 5.75 -2.51
N VAL A 87 -16.31 4.66 -1.74
CA VAL A 87 -15.07 4.13 -1.15
C VAL A 87 -14.87 2.68 -1.56
N SER A 88 -13.71 2.35 -2.11
CA SER A 88 -13.37 1.00 -2.56
C SER A 88 -11.96 0.60 -2.14
N LEU A 89 -11.79 -0.68 -1.82
CA LEU A 89 -10.50 -1.34 -1.81
C LEU A 89 -10.19 -1.78 -3.25
N VAL A 90 -9.01 -1.43 -3.75
CA VAL A 90 -8.52 -1.89 -5.05
C VAL A 90 -7.24 -2.68 -4.84
N VAL A 91 -7.22 -3.88 -5.38
CA VAL A 91 -6.05 -4.77 -5.33
C VAL A 91 -5.51 -4.95 -6.74
N VAL A 92 -4.24 -4.65 -6.90
CA VAL A 92 -3.54 -4.73 -8.19
C VAL A 92 -2.56 -5.89 -8.14
N PRO A 93 -2.75 -6.93 -8.94
CA PRO A 93 -1.84 -8.07 -8.98
C PRO A 93 -0.60 -7.80 -9.85
N GLU A 94 0.50 -8.53 -9.60
CA GLU A 94 1.69 -8.53 -10.46
C GLU A 94 1.34 -8.94 -11.91
N LYS A 95 0.44 -9.90 -12.04
CA LYS A 95 -0.12 -10.38 -13.29
C LYS A 95 -1.58 -10.75 -13.05
N TYR A 96 -2.48 -10.13 -13.77
CA TYR A 96 -3.90 -10.40 -13.68
C TYR A 96 -4.28 -11.64 -14.52
N THR A 97 -4.87 -12.64 -13.87
CA THR A 97 -5.45 -13.82 -14.53
C THR A 97 -6.96 -13.89 -14.36
N GLY A 98 -7.53 -13.12 -13.44
CA GLY A 98 -8.93 -13.14 -13.06
C GLY A 98 -9.24 -14.14 -11.94
N ASP A 99 -8.23 -14.80 -11.39
CA ASP A 99 -8.36 -15.74 -10.28
C ASP A 99 -7.66 -15.20 -9.02
N GLN A 100 -8.45 -14.82 -8.03
CA GLN A 100 -7.95 -14.24 -6.77
C GLN A 100 -7.08 -15.20 -5.96
N ALA A 101 -7.30 -16.52 -6.10
CA ALA A 101 -6.56 -17.54 -5.37
C ALA A 101 -5.14 -17.77 -5.93
N THR A 102 -4.88 -17.30 -7.13
CA THR A 102 -3.57 -17.47 -7.80
C THR A 102 -2.87 -16.16 -8.12
N ASP A 103 -3.60 -15.05 -8.22
CA ASP A 103 -3.04 -13.74 -8.54
C ASP A 103 -2.29 -13.16 -7.35
N ILE A 104 -0.98 -12.98 -7.50
CA ILE A 104 -0.10 -12.41 -6.48
C ILE A 104 -0.24 -10.89 -6.45
N VAL A 105 -0.43 -10.33 -5.29
CA VAL A 105 -0.62 -8.87 -5.12
C VAL A 105 0.68 -8.11 -5.32
N ASP A 106 0.65 -7.08 -6.17
CA ASP A 106 1.73 -6.10 -6.34
C ASP A 106 1.56 -4.92 -5.37
N TYR A 107 0.39 -4.29 -5.38
CA TYR A 107 0.03 -3.23 -4.43
C TYR A 107 -1.48 -3.14 -4.22
N MET A 108 -1.86 -2.36 -3.23
CA MET A 108 -3.27 -2.08 -2.92
C MET A 108 -3.50 -0.60 -2.69
N LEU A 109 -4.75 -0.18 -2.83
CA LEU A 109 -5.11 1.18 -2.50
C LEU A 109 -6.56 1.26 -1.96
N ILE A 110 -6.80 2.29 -1.17
CA ILE A 110 -8.14 2.77 -0.86
C ILE A 110 -8.45 3.92 -1.82
N PHE A 111 -9.42 3.69 -2.69
CA PHE A 111 -9.94 4.68 -3.64
C PHE A 111 -11.12 5.40 -3.02
N VAL A 112 -11.16 6.72 -3.16
CA VAL A 112 -12.22 7.57 -2.59
C VAL A 112 -12.68 8.57 -3.62
N ASN A 113 -13.96 8.52 -3.98
CA ASN A 113 -14.59 9.56 -4.76
C ASN A 113 -14.76 10.81 -3.88
N LYS A 114 -14.39 12.00 -4.35
CA LYS A 114 -14.47 13.26 -3.58
C LYS A 114 -15.90 13.66 -3.21
N THR A 115 -16.89 13.11 -3.89
CA THR A 115 -18.31 13.29 -3.53
C THR A 115 -18.76 12.38 -2.38
N SER A 116 -17.93 11.43 -1.96
CA SER A 116 -18.24 10.55 -0.83
C SER A 116 -18.27 11.34 0.48
N LYS A 117 -19.25 11.03 1.33
CA LYS A 117 -19.33 11.55 2.70
C LYS A 117 -18.47 10.78 3.71
N TYR A 118 -17.84 9.68 3.28
CA TYR A 118 -17.13 8.71 4.14
C TYR A 118 -15.60 8.92 4.15
N ASN A 119 -15.16 10.17 4.28
CA ASN A 119 -13.72 10.49 4.26
C ASN A 119 -12.98 9.96 5.50
N ASP A 120 -13.62 10.02 6.68
CA ASP A 120 -13.01 9.55 7.93
C ASP A 120 -12.93 8.01 7.96
N GLU A 121 -13.97 7.34 7.47
CA GLU A 121 -13.98 5.89 7.30
C GLU A 121 -12.93 5.45 6.28
N ALA A 122 -12.77 6.17 5.18
CA ALA A 122 -11.73 5.90 4.18
C ALA A 122 -10.32 6.00 4.77
N LEU A 123 -10.08 6.98 5.64
CA LEU A 123 -8.82 7.08 6.37
C LEU A 123 -8.65 5.89 7.33
N THR A 124 -9.71 5.48 8.01
CA THR A 124 -9.68 4.32 8.89
C THR A 124 -9.42 3.04 8.11
N TYR A 125 -10.06 2.83 6.96
CA TYR A 125 -9.74 1.72 6.05
C TYR A 125 -8.28 1.72 5.63
N THR A 126 -7.72 2.89 5.32
CA THR A 126 -6.31 3.00 4.95
C THR A 126 -5.37 2.56 6.08
N LYS A 127 -5.67 2.95 7.32
CA LYS A 127 -4.92 2.50 8.51
C LYS A 127 -4.99 0.98 8.68
N LYS A 128 -6.19 0.40 8.53
CA LYS A 128 -6.41 -1.04 8.56
C LYS A 128 -5.67 -1.78 7.44
N LEU A 129 -5.66 -1.21 6.24
CA LEU A 129 -4.90 -1.75 5.12
C LEU A 129 -3.39 -1.76 5.37
N ILE A 130 -2.85 -0.70 5.99
CA ILE A 130 -1.45 -0.66 6.40
C ILE A 130 -1.17 -1.75 7.43
N LYS A 131 -2.03 -1.92 8.46
CA LYS A 131 -1.87 -2.97 9.48
C LYS A 131 -1.94 -4.38 8.91
N ALA A 132 -2.85 -4.64 7.98
CA ALA A 132 -2.96 -5.93 7.30
C ALA A 132 -1.67 -6.33 6.56
N ASN A 133 -0.90 -5.34 6.11
CA ASN A 133 0.38 -5.55 5.43
C ASN A 133 1.59 -5.48 6.35
N TYR A 134 1.52 -4.66 7.40
CA TYR A 134 2.63 -4.33 8.30
C TYR A 134 2.15 -4.39 9.75
N ASN A 135 1.86 -5.59 10.23
CA ASN A 135 1.18 -5.84 11.51
C ASN A 135 1.91 -5.35 12.76
N LYS A 136 3.22 -5.06 12.66
CA LYS A 136 4.03 -4.51 13.75
C LYS A 136 4.06 -2.98 13.78
N THR A 137 3.38 -2.30 12.85
CA THR A 137 3.36 -0.84 12.79
C THR A 137 2.40 -0.28 13.83
N THR A 138 2.86 0.69 14.61
CA THR A 138 2.03 1.40 15.60
C THR A 138 1.12 2.43 14.93
N ASP A 139 0.02 2.79 15.59
CA ASP A 139 -0.91 3.81 15.07
C ASP A 139 -0.21 5.16 14.85
N THR A 140 0.71 5.56 15.74
CA THR A 140 1.50 6.80 15.62
C THR A 140 2.39 6.77 14.37
N GLU A 141 3.01 5.62 14.07
CA GLU A 141 3.81 5.47 12.85
C GLU A 141 2.94 5.54 11.60
N ILE A 142 1.76 4.94 11.63
CA ILE A 142 0.78 4.99 10.52
C ILE A 142 0.34 6.44 10.29
N ASP A 143 -0.03 7.18 11.33
CA ASP A 143 -0.45 8.58 11.22
C ASP A 143 0.67 9.46 10.65
N THR A 144 1.90 9.22 11.06
CA THR A 144 3.08 9.92 10.52
C THR A 144 3.27 9.62 9.03
N LEU A 145 3.14 8.35 8.62
CA LEU A 145 3.23 7.93 7.21
C LEU A 145 2.17 8.58 6.34
N LEU A 146 0.93 8.58 6.80
CA LEU A 146 -0.20 9.15 6.05
C LEU A 146 -0.06 10.66 5.90
N LYS A 147 0.41 11.34 6.95
CA LYS A 147 0.71 12.77 6.87
C LYS A 147 1.83 13.06 5.88
N GLU A 148 2.95 12.33 5.96
CA GLU A 148 4.07 12.49 5.03
C GLU A 148 3.66 12.21 3.58
N ALA A 149 2.79 11.19 3.35
CA ALA A 149 2.27 10.89 2.03
C ALA A 149 1.48 12.07 1.45
N LYS A 150 0.62 12.68 2.25
CA LYS A 150 -0.15 13.88 1.87
C LYS A 150 0.76 15.07 1.59
N ASP A 151 1.70 15.36 2.48
CA ASP A 151 2.60 16.51 2.36
C ASP A 151 3.49 16.41 1.11
N LYS A 152 3.83 15.18 0.68
CA LYS A 152 4.64 14.91 -0.51
C LYS A 152 3.83 14.79 -1.79
N SER A 153 2.51 14.67 -1.72
CA SER A 153 1.63 14.46 -2.89
C SER A 153 1.70 15.59 -3.90
N SER A 154 1.86 16.84 -3.45
CA SER A 154 1.99 18.02 -4.31
C SER A 154 3.21 17.97 -5.25
N SER A 155 4.21 17.15 -4.94
CA SER A 155 5.42 16.95 -5.75
C SER A 155 5.34 15.71 -6.66
N GLY A 156 4.20 15.01 -6.71
CA GLY A 156 4.03 13.75 -7.45
C GLY A 156 4.84 12.58 -6.88
N LYS A 157 5.38 12.72 -5.65
CA LYS A 157 6.20 11.70 -5.01
C LYS A 157 5.39 10.91 -3.99
N THR A 158 5.54 9.60 -4.03
CA THR A 158 5.05 8.71 -2.97
C THR A 158 5.84 8.96 -1.69
N ALA A 159 5.17 9.04 -0.55
CA ALA A 159 5.86 9.08 0.73
C ALA A 159 6.48 7.73 1.03
N TYR A 160 7.76 7.75 1.27
CA TYR A 160 8.54 6.60 1.68
C TYR A 160 9.27 6.95 2.97
N ASN A 161 8.98 6.24 4.05
CA ASN A 161 9.55 6.59 5.36
C ASN A 161 10.95 6.01 5.61
N GLY A 162 11.60 5.43 4.61
CA GLY A 162 12.92 4.83 4.73
C GLY A 162 13.00 3.56 5.60
N LYS A 163 11.84 3.07 6.08
CA LYS A 163 11.74 1.94 7.00
C LYS A 163 11.04 0.71 6.39
N GLY A 164 11.04 0.58 5.06
CA GLY A 164 10.45 -0.57 4.36
C GLY A 164 8.93 -0.50 4.16
N ILE A 165 8.25 0.52 4.71
CA ILE A 165 6.84 0.77 4.47
C ILE A 165 6.72 1.91 3.45
N SER A 166 5.98 1.68 2.37
CA SER A 166 5.69 2.73 1.40
C SER A 166 4.20 2.98 1.32
N VAL A 167 3.81 4.21 1.60
CA VAL A 167 2.46 4.71 1.42
C VAL A 167 2.51 5.86 0.44
N GLY A 168 1.68 5.81 -0.59
CA GLY A 168 1.49 6.89 -1.55
C GLY A 168 0.15 7.58 -1.33
N TYR A 169 0.08 8.85 -1.67
CA TYR A 169 -1.16 9.59 -1.79
C TYR A 169 -1.22 10.24 -3.17
N LEU A 170 -2.35 10.06 -3.85
CA LEU A 170 -2.64 10.70 -5.12
C LEU A 170 -3.95 11.47 -4.99
N ASP A 171 -3.93 12.75 -5.36
CA ASP A 171 -5.10 13.62 -5.39
C ASP A 171 -5.38 14.04 -6.84
N LYS A 172 -6.59 13.82 -7.31
CA LYS A 172 -7.10 14.19 -8.64
C LYS A 172 -8.37 15.00 -8.48
N ASP A 173 -8.90 15.52 -9.58
CA ASP A 173 -10.07 16.40 -9.55
C ASP A 173 -11.30 15.74 -8.92
N ASP A 174 -11.57 14.46 -9.29
CA ASP A 174 -12.78 13.73 -8.89
C ASP A 174 -12.57 12.72 -7.76
N TYR A 175 -11.31 12.34 -7.47
CA TYR A 175 -10.99 11.32 -6.50
C TYR A 175 -9.65 11.55 -5.82
N TYR A 176 -9.44 10.87 -4.71
CA TYR A 176 -8.10 10.66 -4.14
C TYR A 176 -7.90 9.19 -3.78
N GLN A 177 -6.66 8.79 -3.60
CA GLN A 177 -6.33 7.43 -3.20
C GLN A 177 -5.10 7.37 -2.32
N TYR A 178 -5.13 6.43 -1.36
CA TYR A 178 -3.97 6.01 -0.60
C TYR A 178 -3.49 4.67 -1.14
N GLN A 179 -2.22 4.61 -1.54
CA GLN A 179 -1.59 3.39 -2.05
C GLN A 179 -0.71 2.78 -0.97
N VAL A 180 -0.82 1.46 -0.77
CA VAL A 180 0.08 0.68 0.08
C VAL A 180 0.87 -0.24 -0.82
N LEU A 181 2.14 0.08 -1.01
CA LEU A 181 3.06 -0.71 -1.83
C LEU A 181 3.64 -1.85 -0.98
N ARG A 182 3.82 -3.00 -1.59
CA ARG A 182 4.40 -4.18 -0.98
C ARG A 182 5.83 -4.38 -1.47
N PHE A 183 6.72 -4.62 -0.52
CA PHE A 183 8.10 -4.98 -0.81
C PHE A 183 8.31 -6.44 -0.45
N TYR A 184 8.72 -7.23 -1.41
CA TYR A 184 9.00 -8.64 -1.20
C TYR A 184 10.47 -8.89 -0.85
N LYS A 185 10.71 -9.93 -0.04
CA LYS A 185 12.07 -10.43 0.17
C LYS A 185 12.60 -10.98 -1.15
N TRP A 186 13.84 -10.65 -1.45
CA TRP A 186 14.60 -11.21 -2.59
C TRP A 186 14.94 -12.66 -2.37
#